data_90c96dc4b58dfc755d08e55a1592cec2
#
_entry.id   90c96dc4b58dfc755d08e55a1592cec2
#
_cell.length_a   1.000
_cell.length_b   1.000
_cell.length_c   1.000
_cell.angle_alpha   90.00
_cell.angle_beta   90.00
_cell.angle_gamma   90.00
#
_symmetry.space_group_name_H-M   'P 1'
#
loop_
_entity.id
_entity.type
_entity.pdbx_description
1 polymer ?
#
loop_
_entity_poly.entity_id
_entity_poly.type
_entity_poly.pdbx_seq_one_letter_code
_entity_poly.pdbx_strand_id
1 'polypeptide(L)'
;MFFWKTAKETVPERPIRISSVEWRDGQQSLLATRIRTQDMLPILPKMDEVGYECMEMWGGATFDVAIRYLGDDPWERVREFKKLCKKTPLRMLLRGQNLIGYKQYPDDVVEKFVELAAKAGIDKFLVFDGLNDVRNTETAIKAVLKNGKTAEANICYTISPVHTLEKYVQMAKDYAALGVKVIHVEDMAGMMNPKQVSDVIRAIRKEVGLPVHFHAHCIGGMADICYWEAIKXXXXXXXPVP
;
A
#
# COMPACT_ATOMS: atom_id res chain seq x y z
N MET A 1 1.60 43.55 21.12
CA MET A 1 2.59 42.46 20.98
C MET A 1 1.86 41.15 21.18
N PHE A 2 1.56 40.45 20.08
CA PHE A 2 0.83 39.19 20.16
C PHE A 2 1.82 38.04 20.42
N PHE A 3 1.76 37.46 21.62
CA PHE A 3 2.54 36.26 21.90
C PHE A 3 1.79 35.04 21.38
N TRP A 4 2.32 34.43 20.34
CA TRP A 4 1.86 33.09 19.93
C TRP A 4 2.33 32.11 21.02
N LYS A 5 1.39 31.60 21.78
CA LYS A 5 1.69 30.43 22.61
C LYS A 5 1.82 29.26 21.65
N THR A 6 3.05 28.90 21.35
CA THR A 6 3.31 27.64 20.63
C THR A 6 2.83 26.50 21.52
N ALA A 7 1.76 25.85 21.11
CA ALA A 7 1.43 24.55 21.70
C ALA A 7 2.68 23.68 21.54
N LYS A 8 3.13 23.05 22.60
CA LYS A 8 4.23 22.07 22.53
C LYS A 8 3.81 21.00 21.51
N GLU A 9 4.43 21.03 20.36
CA GLU A 9 4.29 19.94 19.41
C GLU A 9 4.86 18.69 20.07
N THR A 10 4.00 17.76 20.40
CA THR A 10 4.44 16.46 20.89
C THR A 10 4.98 15.68 19.72
N VAL A 11 6.30 15.55 19.65
CA VAL A 11 6.93 14.64 18.70
C VAL A 11 6.39 13.23 18.97
N PRO A 12 5.93 12.50 17.96
CA PRO A 12 5.47 11.14 18.18
C PRO A 12 6.55 10.29 18.86
N GLU A 13 6.17 9.50 19.84
CA GLU A 13 7.09 8.62 20.55
C GLU A 13 7.77 7.60 19.65
N ARG A 14 7.19 7.35 18.47
CA ARG A 14 7.73 6.40 17.49
C ARG A 14 7.95 7.12 16.17
N PRO A 15 9.09 6.90 15.52
CA PRO A 15 9.34 7.55 14.23
C PRO A 15 8.34 7.10 13.18
N ILE A 16 8.01 8.03 12.27
CA ILE A 16 7.16 7.73 11.14
C ILE A 16 7.92 6.80 10.19
N ARG A 17 7.26 5.76 9.74
CA ARG A 17 7.85 4.80 8.81
C ARG A 17 7.42 5.16 7.40
N ILE A 18 8.37 5.12 6.48
CA ILE A 18 8.15 5.48 5.07
C ILE A 18 8.31 4.22 4.22
N SER A 19 7.34 3.98 3.35
CA SER A 19 7.40 2.90 2.35
C SER A 19 7.72 3.51 0.98
N SER A 20 8.59 2.85 0.25
CA SER A 20 8.93 3.25 -1.12
C SER A 20 7.89 2.65 -2.08
N VAL A 21 7.42 3.44 -3.04
CA VAL A 21 6.45 2.96 -4.04
C VAL A 21 6.91 3.26 -5.48
N GLU A 22 8.13 3.69 -5.66
CA GLU A 22 8.68 4.09 -6.96
C GLU A 22 8.61 2.95 -7.98
N TRP A 23 8.88 1.71 -7.52
CA TRP A 23 8.99 0.56 -8.41
C TRP A 23 7.65 -0.02 -8.84
N ARG A 24 6.57 0.34 -8.14
CA ARG A 24 5.22 -0.06 -8.53
C ARG A 24 4.43 1.15 -8.98
N ASP A 25 4.01 2.02 -8.07
CA ASP A 25 3.10 3.09 -8.40
C ASP A 25 3.78 4.27 -9.11
N GLY A 26 4.98 4.65 -8.67
CA GLY A 26 5.69 5.76 -9.30
C GLY A 26 5.92 5.53 -10.79
N GLN A 27 6.48 4.36 -11.15
CA GLN A 27 6.69 4.06 -12.56
C GLN A 27 5.37 3.79 -13.31
N GLN A 28 4.37 3.27 -12.61
CA GLN A 28 3.05 3.04 -13.21
C GLN A 28 2.41 4.37 -13.60
N SER A 29 2.47 5.33 -12.70
CA SER A 29 1.82 6.63 -12.88
C SER A 29 2.57 7.53 -13.86
N LEU A 30 3.90 7.52 -13.83
CA LEU A 30 4.73 8.47 -14.58
C LEU A 30 5.29 7.90 -15.87
N LEU A 31 5.49 6.58 -15.97
CA LEU A 31 6.20 5.96 -17.08
C LEU A 31 5.42 4.78 -17.70
N ALA A 32 4.10 4.76 -17.50
CA ALA A 32 3.22 3.71 -18.04
C ALA A 32 3.72 2.29 -17.70
N THR A 33 4.36 2.13 -16.55
CA THR A 33 4.91 0.85 -16.07
C THR A 33 6.04 0.31 -16.98
N ARG A 34 6.74 1.19 -17.73
CA ARG A 34 7.66 0.75 -18.78
C ARG A 34 9.14 0.64 -18.35
N ILE A 35 9.46 0.71 -17.06
CA ILE A 35 10.84 0.50 -16.63
C ILE A 35 11.17 -0.99 -16.67
N ARG A 36 12.23 -1.36 -17.38
CA ARG A 36 12.68 -2.76 -17.47
C ARG A 36 13.36 -3.17 -16.16
N THR A 37 13.30 -4.44 -15.84
CA THR A 37 13.91 -4.97 -14.62
C THR A 37 15.38 -4.54 -14.51
N GLN A 38 16.16 -4.75 -15.57
CA GLN A 38 17.60 -4.43 -15.57
C GLN A 38 17.90 -2.96 -15.26
N ASP A 39 16.98 -2.05 -15.58
CA ASP A 39 17.19 -0.62 -15.33
C ASP A 39 16.96 -0.24 -13.86
N MET A 40 16.24 -1.08 -13.12
CA MET A 40 15.98 -0.88 -11.69
C MET A 40 17.13 -1.37 -10.80
N LEU A 41 17.77 -2.48 -11.21
CA LEU A 41 18.69 -3.23 -10.33
C LEU A 41 19.87 -2.38 -9.80
N PRO A 42 20.51 -1.48 -10.59
CA PRO A 42 21.71 -0.80 -10.11
C PRO A 42 21.52 0.08 -8.86
N ILE A 43 20.32 0.60 -8.63
CA ILE A 43 20.08 1.49 -7.48
C ILE A 43 19.60 0.74 -6.24
N LEU A 44 19.13 -0.51 -6.41
CA LEU A 44 18.48 -1.25 -5.31
C LEU A 44 19.37 -1.43 -4.08
N PRO A 45 20.69 -1.72 -4.21
CA PRO A 45 21.49 -1.83 -2.99
C PRO A 45 21.54 -0.54 -2.17
N LYS A 46 21.53 0.61 -2.84
CA LYS A 46 21.48 1.90 -2.13
C LYS A 46 20.12 2.11 -1.48
N MET A 47 19.05 1.75 -2.18
CA MET A 47 17.69 1.87 -1.63
C MET A 47 17.48 0.96 -0.42
N ASP A 48 18.13 -0.22 -0.42
CA ASP A 48 18.04 -1.15 0.70
C ASP A 48 18.69 -0.59 1.98
N GLU A 49 19.59 0.41 1.85
CA GLU A 49 20.24 1.06 2.98
C GLU A 49 19.44 2.25 3.54
N VAL A 50 18.40 2.71 2.84
CA VAL A 50 17.64 3.91 3.24
C VAL A 50 16.86 3.69 4.53
N GLY A 51 16.46 2.45 4.80
CA GLY A 51 15.67 2.14 5.98
C GLY A 51 14.16 2.22 5.75
N TYR A 52 13.72 2.00 4.54
CA TYR A 52 12.29 1.95 4.24
C TYR A 52 11.60 0.82 5.02
N GLU A 53 10.36 1.07 5.42
CA GLU A 53 9.51 0.06 6.05
C GLU A 53 9.23 -1.10 5.09
N CYS A 54 9.12 -0.80 3.81
CA CYS A 54 9.09 -1.79 2.73
C CYS A 54 9.26 -1.08 1.39
N MET A 55 9.59 -1.87 0.36
CA MET A 55 9.56 -1.40 -1.03
C MET A 55 8.40 -2.08 -1.76
N GLU A 56 7.44 -1.29 -2.23
CA GLU A 56 6.35 -1.80 -3.06
C GLU A 56 6.82 -1.84 -4.50
N MET A 57 7.08 -3.05 -4.99
CA MET A 57 7.78 -3.19 -6.26
C MET A 57 7.02 -4.00 -7.30
N TRP A 58 5.86 -4.57 -6.92
CA TRP A 58 5.14 -5.50 -7.78
C TRP A 58 3.63 -5.33 -7.62
N GLY A 59 2.88 -5.74 -8.65
CA GLY A 59 1.42 -5.69 -8.65
C GLY A 59 0.87 -6.10 -10.00
N GLY A 60 -0.43 -5.89 -10.19
CA GLY A 60 -1.10 -6.30 -11.42
C GLY A 60 -0.51 -5.71 -12.68
N ALA A 61 -0.37 -4.39 -12.71
CA ALA A 61 0.15 -3.71 -13.90
C ALA A 61 1.62 -4.05 -14.16
N THR A 62 2.45 -4.12 -13.12
CA THR A 62 3.86 -4.46 -13.29
C THR A 62 4.02 -5.88 -13.85
N PHE A 63 3.17 -6.81 -13.43
CA PHE A 63 3.15 -8.17 -13.95
C PHE A 63 2.73 -8.19 -15.44
N ASP A 64 1.60 -7.57 -15.74
CA ASP A 64 1.01 -7.60 -17.07
C ASP A 64 1.91 -6.91 -18.11
N VAL A 65 2.44 -5.72 -17.76
CA VAL A 65 3.29 -4.95 -18.67
C VAL A 65 4.65 -5.64 -18.90
N ALA A 66 5.20 -6.30 -17.87
CA ALA A 66 6.43 -7.07 -18.06
C ALA A 66 6.28 -8.07 -19.21
N ILE A 67 5.18 -8.80 -19.22
CA ILE A 67 4.92 -9.79 -20.26
C ILE A 67 4.58 -9.14 -21.60
N ARG A 68 3.61 -8.23 -21.62
CA ARG A 68 3.01 -7.73 -22.87
C ARG A 68 3.91 -6.76 -23.63
N TYR A 69 4.72 -6.00 -22.92
CA TYR A 69 5.41 -4.85 -23.53
C TYR A 69 6.92 -4.86 -23.36
N LEU A 70 7.43 -5.50 -22.30
CA LEU A 70 8.85 -5.44 -21.99
C LEU A 70 9.59 -6.72 -22.36
N GLY A 71 8.87 -7.84 -22.51
CA GLY A 71 9.49 -9.14 -22.71
C GLY A 71 10.24 -9.64 -21.47
N ASP A 72 9.90 -9.09 -20.29
CA ASP A 72 10.51 -9.46 -19.02
C ASP A 72 9.70 -10.57 -18.35
N ASP A 73 10.39 -11.47 -17.63
CA ASP A 73 9.71 -12.41 -16.71
C ASP A 73 9.36 -11.69 -15.42
N PRO A 74 8.08 -11.48 -15.11
CA PRO A 74 7.69 -10.77 -13.90
C PRO A 74 8.13 -11.50 -12.61
N TRP A 75 8.23 -12.83 -12.63
CA TRP A 75 8.69 -13.60 -11.47
C TRP A 75 10.19 -13.41 -11.24
N GLU A 76 10.97 -13.34 -12.34
CA GLU A 76 12.40 -13.08 -12.22
C GLU A 76 12.66 -11.71 -11.60
N ARG A 77 11.83 -10.71 -11.93
CA ARG A 77 11.93 -9.38 -11.31
C ARG A 77 11.89 -9.47 -9.78
N VAL A 78 10.95 -10.24 -9.24
CA VAL A 78 10.84 -10.41 -7.77
C VAL A 78 12.10 -11.08 -7.22
N ARG A 79 12.56 -12.13 -7.90
CA ARG A 79 13.75 -12.87 -7.45
C ARG A 79 15.01 -12.00 -7.45
N GLU A 80 15.16 -11.16 -8.51
CA GLU A 80 16.31 -10.25 -8.59
C GLU A 80 16.26 -9.17 -7.51
N PHE A 81 15.08 -8.57 -7.27
CA PHE A 81 14.92 -7.64 -6.16
C PHE A 81 15.32 -8.30 -4.83
N LYS A 82 14.83 -9.52 -4.60
CA LYS A 82 15.12 -10.22 -3.33
C LYS A 82 16.60 -10.57 -3.17
N LYS A 83 17.33 -10.76 -4.29
CA LYS A 83 18.79 -10.97 -4.24
C LYS A 83 19.51 -9.71 -3.78
N LEU A 84 19.03 -8.52 -4.17
CA LEU A 84 19.73 -7.26 -3.90
C LEU A 84 19.23 -6.55 -2.64
N CYS A 85 17.95 -6.75 -2.26
CA CYS A 85 17.36 -6.12 -1.08
C CYS A 85 17.33 -7.15 0.06
N LYS A 86 18.27 -7.00 0.99
CA LYS A 86 18.42 -7.93 2.11
C LYS A 86 17.77 -7.44 3.39
N LYS A 87 17.64 -6.12 3.53
CA LYS A 87 17.14 -5.48 4.75
C LYS A 87 15.68 -5.06 4.62
N THR A 88 15.30 -4.55 3.46
CA THR A 88 13.98 -3.96 3.24
C THR A 88 13.00 -5.02 2.73
N PRO A 89 11.88 -5.23 3.43
CA PRO A 89 10.85 -6.16 2.95
C PRO A 89 10.27 -5.71 1.60
N LEU A 90 9.95 -6.69 0.76
CA LEU A 90 9.31 -6.43 -0.54
C LEU A 90 7.79 -6.57 -0.41
N ARG A 91 7.07 -5.59 -0.97
CA ARG A 91 5.61 -5.58 -0.95
C ARG A 91 5.05 -5.64 -2.37
N MET A 92 3.90 -6.32 -2.53
CA MET A 92 3.12 -6.26 -3.75
C MET A 92 1.71 -5.74 -3.48
N LEU A 93 1.14 -5.06 -4.47
CA LEU A 93 -0.27 -4.69 -4.49
C LEU A 93 -1.06 -5.81 -5.18
N LEU A 94 -2.04 -6.38 -4.49
CA LEU A 94 -2.81 -7.53 -4.98
C LEU A 94 -4.29 -7.20 -5.06
N ARG A 95 -4.88 -7.38 -6.24
CA ARG A 95 -6.29 -7.04 -6.50
C ARG A 95 -7.27 -8.12 -6.00
N GLY A 96 -7.16 -8.49 -4.72
CA GLY A 96 -8.05 -9.49 -4.13
C GLY A 96 -8.22 -10.72 -5.02
N GLN A 97 -9.47 -11.13 -5.26
CA GLN A 97 -9.80 -12.29 -6.10
C GLN A 97 -9.37 -12.14 -7.56
N ASN A 98 -9.12 -10.90 -7.99
CA ASN A 98 -8.71 -10.61 -9.36
C ASN A 98 -7.19 -10.75 -9.56
N LEU A 99 -6.43 -10.94 -8.49
CA LEU A 99 -4.97 -11.12 -8.51
C LEU A 99 -4.27 -9.99 -9.28
N ILE A 100 -3.73 -10.32 -10.45
CA ILE A 100 -3.06 -9.38 -11.34
C ILE A 100 -3.94 -8.98 -12.53
N GLY A 101 -5.14 -9.56 -12.62
CA GLY A 101 -6.01 -9.45 -13.80
C GLY A 101 -7.22 -8.55 -13.57
N TYR A 102 -8.20 -8.75 -14.44
CA TYR A 102 -9.42 -7.93 -14.51
C TYR A 102 -10.71 -8.76 -14.33
N LYS A 103 -10.56 -10.03 -14.03
CA LYS A 103 -11.66 -10.96 -13.73
C LYS A 103 -11.31 -11.72 -12.46
N GLN A 104 -12.31 -12.17 -11.77
CA GLN A 104 -12.11 -13.01 -10.58
C GLN A 104 -11.58 -14.38 -10.99
N TYR A 105 -10.61 -14.86 -10.23
CA TYR A 105 -10.06 -16.21 -10.39
C TYR A 105 -10.65 -17.14 -9.34
N PRO A 106 -10.70 -18.46 -9.59
CA PRO A 106 -11.10 -19.42 -8.55
C PRO A 106 -10.16 -19.38 -7.34
N ASP A 107 -10.66 -19.78 -6.18
CA ASP A 107 -9.92 -19.71 -4.92
C ASP A 107 -8.58 -20.44 -4.98
N ASP A 108 -8.56 -21.63 -5.59
CA ASP A 108 -7.32 -22.41 -5.70
C ASP A 108 -6.24 -21.68 -6.52
N VAL A 109 -6.65 -20.92 -7.53
CA VAL A 109 -5.71 -20.10 -8.31
C VAL A 109 -5.19 -18.94 -7.46
N VAL A 110 -6.07 -18.30 -6.67
CA VAL A 110 -5.66 -17.23 -5.76
C VAL A 110 -4.67 -17.76 -4.72
N GLU A 111 -4.97 -18.89 -4.09
CA GLU A 111 -4.09 -19.51 -3.10
C GLU A 111 -2.73 -19.86 -3.73
N LYS A 112 -2.75 -20.44 -4.92
CA LYS A 112 -1.52 -20.84 -5.61
C LYS A 112 -0.67 -19.65 -6.03
N PHE A 113 -1.30 -18.59 -6.52
CA PHE A 113 -0.57 -17.36 -6.87
C PHE A 113 0.13 -16.76 -5.64
N VAL A 114 -0.60 -16.64 -4.52
CA VAL A 114 -0.02 -16.09 -3.29
C VAL A 114 1.14 -16.95 -2.78
N GLU A 115 0.97 -18.29 -2.81
CA GLU A 115 2.04 -19.22 -2.42
C GLU A 115 3.30 -18.97 -3.27
N LEU A 116 3.14 -18.89 -4.59
CA LEU A 116 4.28 -18.69 -5.49
C LEU A 116 4.93 -17.30 -5.32
N ALA A 117 4.13 -16.26 -5.12
CA ALA A 117 4.64 -14.91 -4.87
C ALA A 117 5.44 -14.86 -3.55
N ALA A 118 4.93 -15.52 -2.50
CA ALA A 118 5.63 -15.62 -1.23
C ALA A 118 6.97 -16.35 -1.39
N LYS A 119 6.96 -17.44 -2.14
CA LYS A 119 8.19 -18.22 -2.44
C LYS A 119 9.18 -17.42 -3.28
N ALA A 120 8.70 -16.60 -4.21
CA ALA A 120 9.56 -15.76 -5.05
C ALA A 120 10.28 -14.67 -4.25
N GLY A 121 9.72 -14.26 -3.10
CA GLY A 121 10.38 -13.29 -2.24
C GLY A 121 9.50 -12.14 -1.75
N ILE A 122 8.22 -12.15 -2.05
CA ILE A 122 7.31 -11.13 -1.52
C ILE A 122 7.08 -11.37 -0.02
N ASP A 123 7.28 -10.34 0.78
CA ASP A 123 7.16 -10.41 2.24
C ASP A 123 5.83 -9.86 2.73
N LYS A 124 5.28 -8.87 2.03
CA LYS A 124 4.04 -8.18 2.41
C LYS A 124 3.09 -8.12 1.21
N PHE A 125 1.82 -8.30 1.47
CA PHE A 125 0.78 -8.23 0.43
C PHE A 125 -0.24 -7.17 0.83
N LEU A 126 -0.31 -6.10 0.02
CA LEU A 126 -1.34 -5.07 0.18
C LEU A 126 -2.52 -5.50 -0.68
N VAL A 127 -3.57 -6.01 -0.02
CA VAL A 127 -4.72 -6.57 -0.72
C VAL A 127 -5.81 -5.50 -0.81
N PHE A 128 -6.40 -5.33 -1.99
CA PHE A 128 -7.44 -4.32 -2.17
C PHE A 128 -8.53 -4.80 -3.13
N ASP A 129 -9.65 -4.12 -3.04
CA ASP A 129 -10.71 -4.17 -4.05
C ASP A 129 -11.09 -2.73 -4.44
N GLY A 130 -11.14 -2.45 -5.72
CA GLY A 130 -11.42 -1.10 -6.21
C GLY A 130 -12.81 -0.57 -5.84
N LEU A 131 -13.75 -1.46 -5.54
CA LEU A 131 -15.09 -1.09 -5.07
C LEU A 131 -15.23 -1.19 -3.55
N ASN A 132 -14.13 -1.49 -2.86
CA ASN A 132 -14.11 -1.66 -1.41
C ASN A 132 -15.00 -2.82 -0.91
N ASP A 133 -15.11 -3.89 -1.71
CA ASP A 133 -15.83 -5.08 -1.29
C ASP A 133 -14.88 -6.03 -0.57
N VAL A 134 -14.98 -6.07 0.76
CA VAL A 134 -14.11 -6.89 1.60
C VAL A 134 -14.20 -8.38 1.22
N ARG A 135 -15.36 -8.84 0.77
CA ARG A 135 -15.56 -10.25 0.37
C ARG A 135 -14.61 -10.64 -0.79
N ASN A 136 -14.31 -9.69 -1.68
CA ASN A 136 -13.42 -9.93 -2.83
C ASN A 136 -11.96 -10.06 -2.40
N THR A 137 -11.61 -9.77 -1.15
CA THR A 137 -10.24 -9.82 -0.65
C THR A 137 -9.97 -11.01 0.28
N GLU A 138 -11.02 -11.66 0.74
CA GLU A 138 -10.96 -12.64 1.84
C GLU A 138 -10.04 -13.82 1.54
N THR A 139 -10.22 -14.47 0.37
CA THR A 139 -9.40 -15.62 -0.02
C THR A 139 -7.92 -15.24 -0.09
N ALA A 140 -7.62 -14.07 -0.69
CA ALA A 140 -6.24 -13.59 -0.82
C ALA A 140 -5.61 -13.34 0.56
N ILE A 141 -6.33 -12.65 1.45
CA ILE A 141 -5.84 -12.37 2.81
C ILE A 141 -5.55 -13.68 3.55
N LYS A 142 -6.49 -14.62 3.51
CA LYS A 142 -6.30 -15.94 4.17
C LYS A 142 -5.09 -16.68 3.59
N ALA A 143 -4.93 -16.63 2.27
CA ALA A 143 -3.79 -17.28 1.62
C ALA A 143 -2.45 -16.65 2.05
N VAL A 144 -2.40 -15.31 2.18
CA VAL A 144 -1.20 -14.61 2.64
C VAL A 144 -0.83 -15.07 4.05
N LEU A 145 -1.81 -15.08 4.95
CA LEU A 145 -1.58 -15.49 6.35
C LEU A 145 -1.17 -16.96 6.45
N LYS A 146 -1.80 -17.83 5.65
CA LYS A 146 -1.48 -19.27 5.58
C LYS A 146 -0.02 -19.50 5.17
N ASN A 147 0.53 -18.60 4.32
CA ASN A 147 1.92 -18.69 3.88
C ASN A 147 2.89 -17.93 4.82
N GLY A 148 2.45 -17.52 6.01
CA GLY A 148 3.29 -16.87 7.01
C GLY A 148 3.76 -15.47 6.61
N LYS A 149 3.04 -14.84 5.70
CA LYS A 149 3.39 -13.49 5.20
C LYS A 149 2.50 -12.43 5.83
N THR A 150 2.87 -11.16 5.65
CA THR A 150 2.10 -10.05 6.21
C THR A 150 1.01 -9.62 5.24
N ALA A 151 -0.25 -9.73 5.70
CA ALA A 151 -1.39 -9.21 4.97
C ALA A 151 -1.69 -7.78 5.45
N GLU A 152 -1.78 -6.87 4.51
CA GLU A 152 -2.18 -5.48 4.72
C GLU A 152 -3.42 -5.25 3.85
N ALA A 153 -4.36 -4.43 4.29
CA ALA A 153 -5.60 -4.20 3.53
C ALA A 153 -5.73 -2.73 3.17
N ASN A 154 -6.21 -2.49 1.96
CA ASN A 154 -6.36 -1.13 1.45
C ASN A 154 -7.82 -0.73 1.36
N ILE A 155 -8.12 0.47 1.84
CA ILE A 155 -9.40 1.15 1.68
C ILE A 155 -9.19 2.23 0.63
N CYS A 156 -9.85 2.09 -0.52
CA CYS A 156 -9.79 3.07 -1.60
C CYS A 156 -10.69 4.26 -1.25
N TYR A 157 -10.10 5.42 -1.01
CA TYR A 157 -10.89 6.59 -0.69
C TYR A 157 -11.63 7.11 -1.94
N THR A 158 -12.89 7.45 -1.74
CA THR A 158 -13.69 8.10 -2.79
C THR A 158 -14.79 8.93 -2.14
N ILE A 159 -15.41 9.80 -2.91
CA ILE A 159 -16.50 10.66 -2.46
C ILE A 159 -17.79 10.19 -3.12
N SER A 160 -18.73 9.73 -2.31
CA SER A 160 -20.05 9.33 -2.77
C SER A 160 -21.03 9.30 -1.59
N PRO A 161 -22.33 9.23 -1.86
CA PRO A 161 -23.31 9.19 -0.76
C PRO A 161 -23.17 8.00 0.16
N VAL A 162 -22.53 6.90 -0.28
CA VAL A 162 -22.39 5.68 0.55
C VAL A 162 -21.03 5.57 1.23
N HIS A 163 -20.06 6.40 0.84
CA HIS A 163 -18.70 6.35 1.43
C HIS A 163 -18.60 7.38 2.56
N THR A 164 -19.24 7.05 3.68
CA THR A 164 -19.22 7.89 4.90
C THR A 164 -18.04 7.49 5.79
N LEU A 165 -17.75 8.30 6.79
CA LEU A 165 -16.72 8.01 7.77
C LEU A 165 -16.99 6.67 8.46
N GLU A 166 -18.26 6.43 8.83
CA GLU A 166 -18.67 5.20 9.49
C GLU A 166 -18.44 3.99 8.60
N LYS A 167 -18.66 4.15 7.29
CA LYS A 167 -18.42 3.06 6.33
C LYS A 167 -16.94 2.71 6.26
N TYR A 168 -16.05 3.71 6.24
CA TYR A 168 -14.61 3.47 6.25
C TYR A 168 -14.16 2.76 7.53
N VAL A 169 -14.70 3.17 8.66
CA VAL A 169 -14.41 2.52 9.95
C VAL A 169 -14.89 1.06 9.93
N GLN A 170 -16.10 0.83 9.40
CA GLN A 170 -16.63 -0.53 9.33
C GLN A 170 -15.76 -1.43 8.45
N MET A 171 -15.35 -0.93 7.28
CA MET A 171 -14.43 -1.69 6.42
C MET A 171 -13.13 -2.02 7.14
N ALA A 172 -12.58 -1.07 7.89
CA ALA A 172 -11.36 -1.31 8.64
C ALA A 172 -11.56 -2.39 9.71
N LYS A 173 -12.73 -2.41 10.37
CA LYS A 173 -13.07 -3.46 11.34
C LYS A 173 -13.20 -4.84 10.65
N ASP A 174 -13.85 -4.87 9.49
CA ASP A 174 -14.01 -6.11 8.72
C ASP A 174 -12.63 -6.67 8.31
N TYR A 175 -11.74 -5.81 7.82
CA TYR A 175 -10.38 -6.21 7.49
C TYR A 175 -9.58 -6.68 8.73
N ALA A 176 -9.72 -5.98 9.84
CA ALA A 176 -9.05 -6.38 11.09
C ALA A 176 -9.51 -7.78 11.52
N ALA A 177 -10.81 -8.08 11.36
CA ALA A 177 -11.36 -9.38 11.67
C ALA A 177 -10.77 -10.49 10.79
N LEU A 178 -10.33 -10.17 9.58
CA LEU A 178 -9.64 -11.13 8.70
C LEU A 178 -8.17 -11.36 9.10
N GLY A 179 -7.65 -10.57 10.03
CA GLY A 179 -6.29 -10.77 10.58
C GLY A 179 -5.19 -9.93 9.93
N VAL A 180 -5.55 -8.89 9.15
CA VAL A 180 -4.54 -8.01 8.56
C VAL A 180 -3.78 -7.25 9.66
N LYS A 181 -2.58 -6.80 9.33
CA LYS A 181 -1.70 -6.16 10.30
C LYS A 181 -1.63 -4.64 10.15
N VAL A 182 -2.05 -4.11 9.01
CA VAL A 182 -2.03 -2.67 8.72
C VAL A 182 -3.26 -2.35 7.86
N ILE A 183 -3.90 -1.22 8.16
CA ILE A 183 -4.96 -0.68 7.30
C ILE A 183 -4.34 0.45 6.47
N HIS A 184 -4.49 0.38 5.15
CA HIS A 184 -4.11 1.48 4.27
C HIS A 184 -5.33 2.32 3.95
N VAL A 185 -5.14 3.61 3.84
CA VAL A 185 -6.11 4.55 3.27
C VAL A 185 -5.43 5.15 2.05
N GLU A 186 -5.98 4.91 0.88
CA GLU A 186 -5.35 5.27 -0.37
C GLU A 186 -6.23 6.26 -1.15
N ASP A 187 -5.71 7.45 -1.33
CA ASP A 187 -6.37 8.52 -2.09
C ASP A 187 -5.76 8.60 -3.49
N MET A 188 -6.20 7.69 -4.35
CA MET A 188 -5.69 7.57 -5.71
C MET A 188 -6.01 8.79 -6.58
N ALA A 189 -7.05 9.52 -6.24
CA ALA A 189 -7.50 10.68 -7.03
C ALA A 189 -7.01 12.01 -6.47
N GLY A 190 -6.31 12.01 -5.33
CA GLY A 190 -5.84 13.24 -4.68
C GLY A 190 -6.99 14.16 -4.27
N MET A 191 -8.08 13.56 -3.78
CA MET A 191 -9.33 14.28 -3.48
C MET A 191 -9.47 14.67 -2.02
N MET A 192 -8.72 14.03 -1.14
CA MET A 192 -8.84 14.29 0.29
C MET A 192 -8.29 15.68 0.63
N ASN A 193 -9.01 16.39 1.48
CA ASN A 193 -8.47 17.57 2.11
C ASN A 193 -7.87 17.19 3.48
N PRO A 194 -7.06 18.07 4.08
CA PRO A 194 -6.37 17.75 5.35
C PRO A 194 -7.31 17.33 6.48
N LYS A 195 -8.50 17.96 6.57
CA LYS A 195 -9.47 17.60 7.61
C LYS A 195 -9.99 16.17 7.40
N GLN A 196 -10.31 15.81 6.17
CA GLN A 196 -10.81 14.46 5.86
C GLN A 196 -9.77 13.39 6.21
N VAL A 197 -8.50 13.65 5.88
CA VAL A 197 -7.41 12.74 6.24
C VAL A 197 -7.35 12.56 7.76
N SER A 198 -7.34 13.67 8.49
CA SER A 198 -7.29 13.65 9.95
C SER A 198 -8.46 12.85 10.53
N ASP A 199 -9.69 13.12 10.04
CA ASP A 199 -10.90 12.47 10.55
C ASP A 199 -10.86 10.96 10.29
N VAL A 200 -10.52 10.54 9.07
CA VAL A 200 -10.51 9.11 8.69
C VAL A 200 -9.44 8.35 9.48
N ILE A 201 -8.21 8.87 9.51
CA ILE A 201 -7.12 8.17 10.20
C ILE A 201 -7.41 8.06 11.69
N ARG A 202 -7.86 9.15 12.31
CA ARG A 202 -8.18 9.17 13.74
C ARG A 202 -9.29 8.18 14.07
N ALA A 203 -10.35 8.15 13.26
CA ALA A 203 -11.49 7.27 13.49
C ALA A 203 -11.08 5.79 13.36
N ILE A 204 -10.35 5.44 12.31
CA ILE A 204 -9.89 4.06 12.11
C ILE A 204 -8.98 3.65 13.28
N ARG A 205 -8.01 4.48 13.64
CA ARG A 205 -7.09 4.13 14.73
C ARG A 205 -7.81 3.95 16.05
N LYS A 206 -8.76 4.83 16.37
CA LYS A 206 -9.53 4.75 17.60
C LYS A 206 -10.33 3.47 17.70
N GLU A 207 -10.98 3.09 16.59
CA GLU A 207 -11.96 2.01 16.58
C GLU A 207 -11.34 0.63 16.32
N VAL A 208 -10.19 0.58 15.63
CA VAL A 208 -9.59 -0.69 15.21
C VAL A 208 -8.27 -0.97 15.94
N GLY A 209 -7.51 0.07 16.28
CA GLY A 209 -6.26 -0.07 17.02
C GLY A 209 -5.06 -0.55 16.18
N LEU A 210 -5.24 -0.77 14.89
CA LEU A 210 -4.14 -1.17 14.01
C LEU A 210 -3.37 0.04 13.49
N PRO A 211 -2.10 -0.15 13.10
CA PRO A 211 -1.39 0.91 12.38
C PRO A 211 -2.11 1.29 11.11
N VAL A 212 -2.10 2.58 10.78
CA VAL A 212 -2.68 3.08 9.53
C VAL A 212 -1.56 3.60 8.65
N HIS A 213 -1.59 3.21 7.37
CA HIS A 213 -0.70 3.71 6.33
C HIS A 213 -1.52 4.65 5.44
N PHE A 214 -0.99 5.82 5.14
CA PHE A 214 -1.64 6.76 4.24
C PHE A 214 -0.84 6.88 2.95
N HIS A 215 -1.56 6.83 1.81
CA HIS A 215 -1.00 6.96 0.46
C HIS A 215 -1.88 7.94 -0.31
N ALA A 216 -1.27 8.91 -0.99
CA ALA A 216 -2.02 9.88 -1.79
C ALA A 216 -1.26 10.27 -3.04
N HIS A 217 -2.00 10.44 -4.14
CA HIS A 217 -1.49 11.07 -5.35
C HIS A 217 -1.67 12.59 -5.23
N CYS A 218 -0.69 13.35 -5.70
CA CYS A 218 -0.70 14.80 -5.55
C CYS A 218 -1.34 15.55 -6.72
N ILE A 219 -2.41 14.97 -7.29
CA ILE A 219 -3.10 15.56 -8.45
C ILE A 219 -3.66 16.94 -8.11
N GLY A 220 -4.27 17.07 -6.94
CA GLY A 220 -4.87 18.32 -6.47
C GLY A 220 -3.91 19.28 -5.76
N GLY A 221 -2.63 18.91 -5.66
CA GLY A 221 -1.61 19.74 -4.99
C GLY A 221 -1.73 19.78 -3.47
N MET A 222 -2.53 18.90 -2.86
CA MET A 222 -2.76 18.92 -1.41
C MET A 222 -2.06 17.79 -0.66
N ALA A 223 -1.39 16.88 -1.36
CA ALA A 223 -0.86 15.67 -0.72
C ALA A 223 0.10 15.99 0.43
N ASP A 224 1.00 16.98 0.26
CA ASP A 224 1.98 17.31 1.30
C ASP A 224 1.31 17.70 2.62
N ILE A 225 0.29 18.57 2.52
CA ILE A 225 -0.40 19.02 3.74
C ILE A 225 -1.30 17.91 4.30
N CYS A 226 -1.79 17.02 3.44
CA CYS A 226 -2.53 15.83 3.87
C CYS A 226 -1.60 14.85 4.61
N TYR A 227 -0.38 14.65 4.12
CA TYR A 227 0.61 13.85 4.85
C TYR A 227 0.95 14.47 6.20
N TRP A 228 1.09 15.80 6.25
CA TRP A 228 1.34 16.48 7.53
C TRP A 228 0.23 16.20 8.54
N GLU A 229 -1.03 16.30 8.10
CA GLU A 229 -2.18 15.99 8.97
C GLU A 229 -2.24 14.50 9.34
N ALA A 230 -1.92 13.62 8.42
CA ALA A 230 -1.85 12.17 8.69
C ALA A 230 -0.82 11.86 9.78
N ILE A 231 0.32 12.47 9.71
CA ILE A 231 1.40 12.29 10.70
C ILE A 231 0.94 12.74 12.08
N LYS A 232 0.30 13.88 12.16
CA LYS A 232 -0.26 14.33 13.44
C LYS A 232 -1.30 13.36 14.03
N UNK A 233 -1.93 12.65 13.26
CA UNK A 233 -2.90 11.71 13.66
C UNK A 233 -2.30 10.41 13.90
N UNK A 234 -0.87 10.43 13.62
CA UNK A 234 -0.13 9.27 13.90
C UNK A 234 -0.27 8.19 12.85
N UNK A 235 -0.23 8.59 11.81
CA UNK A 235 -0.19 7.63 10.78
C UNK A 235 1.07 6.89 10.89
N UNK A 236 1.19 5.86 10.73
CA UNK A 236 2.34 5.08 10.89
C UNK A 236 3.15 4.93 9.68
N UNK A 237 2.68 5.32 8.58
CA UNK A 237 3.46 5.21 7.39
C UNK A 237 2.97 6.18 6.37
N UNK A 238 3.66 6.55 5.62
CA UNK A 238 3.38 7.38 4.52
C UNK A 238 4.12 6.84 3.32
N UNK A 239 3.78 6.81 2.36
CA UNK A 239 4.27 6.57 1.42
C UNK A 239 4.13 7.53 0.61
N PRO A 240 4.84 8.51 0.28
CA PRO A 240 4.59 9.56 -0.68
C PRO A 240 4.81 9.07 -2.11
N VAL A 241 3.98 9.57 -2.99
CA VAL A 241 4.14 9.37 -4.43
C VAL A 241 4.30 10.76 -5.06
N PRO A 242 5.23 10.93 -5.98
CA PRO A 242 5.45 12.23 -6.64
C PRO A 242 4.22 12.72 -7.41
#